data_d1cee038f93325c5f8e8809ed3f879b5
#
_entry.id   d1cee038f93325c5f8e8809ed3f879b5
#
_cell.length_a   1.000
_cell.length_b   1.000
_cell.length_c   1.000
_cell.angle_alpha   90.00
_cell.angle_beta   90.00
_cell.angle_gamma   90.00
#
_symmetry.space_group_name_H-M   'P 1'
#
loop_
_entity.id
_entity.type
_entity.pdbx_description
1 polymer ?
#
loop_
_entity_poly.entity_id
_entity_poly.type
_entity_poly.pdbx_seq_one_letter_code
_entity_poly.pdbx_strand_id
1 'polypeptide(L)'
;LAELLGVEVLREVEAALKRVKPDVILIAEPWSFRGHIAGALRDTGWASWNDGYRDFMKDYVRGNGDGRRMEYFLRGSPWYFAKWPAQSINYTESHDDRTWIDVIAEREDGNGHVPTAHDRRRTHLMAALLFMSVGVPMISAGQDFLRSKHGVANTYQRADLNALDYRRLRRFASTHAYFAEWI
;
A
#
# COMPACT_ATOMS: atom_id res chain seq x y z
N LEU A 1 5.56 -12.74 2.56
CA LEU A 1 5.87 -13.95 3.37
C LEU A 1 7.35 -14.02 3.86
N ALA A 2 8.05 -12.89 3.91
CA ALA A 2 9.47 -12.84 4.29
C ALA A 2 9.75 -13.35 5.71
N GLU A 3 8.78 -13.24 6.62
CA GLU A 3 8.89 -13.76 7.99
C GLU A 3 9.18 -15.28 8.00
N LEU A 4 8.62 -16.05 7.08
CA LEU A 4 8.86 -17.51 7.02
C LEU A 4 10.31 -17.89 6.72
N LEU A 5 11.04 -17.01 6.02
CA LEU A 5 12.46 -17.22 5.73
C LEU A 5 13.35 -16.84 6.93
N GLY A 6 12.90 -15.90 7.74
CA GLY A 6 13.69 -15.35 8.82
C GLY A 6 14.74 -14.32 8.39
N VAL A 7 15.16 -13.49 9.35
CA VAL A 7 16.06 -12.36 9.09
C VAL A 7 17.44 -12.80 8.61
N GLU A 8 17.96 -13.92 9.11
CA GLU A 8 19.29 -14.42 8.74
C GLU A 8 19.35 -14.79 7.26
N VAL A 9 18.38 -15.55 6.77
CA VAL A 9 18.29 -15.89 5.34
C VAL A 9 18.15 -14.63 4.49
N LEU A 10 17.37 -13.66 4.93
CA LEU A 10 17.22 -12.40 4.20
C LEU A 10 18.54 -11.58 4.15
N ARG A 11 19.36 -11.63 5.20
CA ARG A 11 20.71 -11.04 5.21
C ARG A 11 21.67 -11.75 4.22
N GLU A 12 21.60 -13.08 4.16
CA GLU A 12 22.40 -13.86 3.19
C GLU A 12 21.99 -13.52 1.75
N VAL A 13 20.68 -13.43 1.47
CA VAL A 13 20.15 -13.02 0.17
C VAL A 13 20.61 -11.61 -0.18
N GLU A 14 20.53 -10.66 0.76
CA GLU A 14 21.02 -9.30 0.57
C GLU A 14 22.51 -9.30 0.21
N ALA A 15 23.32 -9.98 0.99
CA ALA A 15 24.78 -10.05 0.78
C ALA A 15 25.13 -10.67 -0.57
N ALA A 16 24.41 -11.72 -0.98
CA ALA A 16 24.62 -12.37 -2.27
C ALA A 16 24.25 -11.47 -3.45
N LEU A 17 23.09 -10.83 -3.39
CA LEU A 17 22.61 -9.98 -4.48
C LEU A 17 23.40 -8.69 -4.62
N LYS A 18 23.78 -8.05 -3.51
CA LYS A 18 24.57 -6.84 -3.53
C LYS A 18 26.01 -7.02 -4.02
N ARG A 19 26.55 -8.23 -3.97
CA ARG A 19 27.84 -8.55 -4.63
C ARG A 19 27.75 -8.47 -6.14
N VAL A 20 26.59 -8.82 -6.72
CA VAL A 20 26.36 -8.81 -8.17
C VAL A 20 25.85 -7.44 -8.64
N LYS A 21 24.94 -6.86 -7.87
CA LYS A 21 24.33 -5.55 -8.17
C LYS A 21 24.22 -4.74 -6.86
N PRO A 22 25.22 -3.89 -6.57
CA PRO A 22 25.26 -3.13 -5.31
C PRO A 22 24.06 -2.25 -5.04
N ASP A 23 23.43 -1.75 -6.10
CA ASP A 23 22.26 -0.86 -6.08
C ASP A 23 20.92 -1.61 -6.21
N VAL A 24 20.91 -2.94 -6.02
CA VAL A 24 19.65 -3.72 -6.07
C VAL A 24 18.71 -3.26 -4.97
N ILE A 25 17.44 -3.06 -5.35
CA ILE A 25 16.36 -2.74 -4.43
C ILE A 25 15.76 -4.06 -3.93
N LEU A 26 15.72 -4.22 -2.61
CA LEU A 26 15.16 -5.39 -1.93
C LEU A 26 13.93 -4.96 -1.15
N ILE A 27 12.79 -5.56 -1.46
CA ILE A 27 11.50 -5.22 -0.82
C ILE A 27 10.90 -6.50 -0.24
N ALA A 28 10.50 -6.43 1.03
CA ALA A 28 9.88 -7.54 1.74
C ALA A 28 8.41 -7.26 2.03
N GLU A 29 7.59 -8.28 1.90
CA GLU A 29 6.34 -8.40 2.63
C GLU A 29 6.68 -9.01 3.99
N PRO A 30 6.72 -8.21 5.08
CA PRO A 30 7.45 -8.59 6.30
C PRO A 30 6.66 -9.45 7.27
N TRP A 31 5.53 -10.00 6.88
CA TRP A 31 4.66 -10.83 7.73
C TRP A 31 4.41 -12.23 7.17
N SER A 32 3.85 -13.06 8.00
CA SER A 32 3.21 -14.33 7.71
C SER A 32 2.19 -14.65 8.81
N PHE A 33 1.63 -15.85 8.77
CA PHE A 33 0.77 -16.36 9.84
C PHE A 33 1.49 -16.58 11.19
N ARG A 34 2.84 -16.51 11.23
CA ARG A 34 3.63 -16.64 12.46
C ARG A 34 3.96 -15.31 13.12
N GLY A 35 3.96 -14.21 12.38
CA GLY A 35 4.31 -12.92 12.93
C GLY A 35 4.75 -11.88 11.91
N HIS A 36 5.46 -10.86 12.41
CA HIS A 36 5.84 -9.68 11.67
C HIS A 36 7.29 -9.28 12.00
N ILE A 37 8.13 -9.09 10.97
CA ILE A 37 9.58 -8.87 11.14
C ILE A 37 10.08 -7.51 10.63
N ALA A 38 9.22 -6.56 10.26
CA ALA A 38 9.66 -5.26 9.74
C ALA A 38 10.63 -4.54 10.68
N GLY A 39 10.37 -4.58 12.00
CA GLY A 39 11.25 -3.99 13.01
C GLY A 39 12.68 -4.57 12.99
N ALA A 40 12.83 -5.86 12.68
CA ALA A 40 14.13 -6.52 12.56
C ALA A 40 14.81 -6.22 11.21
N LEU A 41 14.03 -5.96 10.16
CA LEU A 41 14.56 -5.62 8.83
C LEU A 41 15.12 -4.20 8.75
N ARG A 42 14.78 -3.31 9.67
CA ARG A 42 15.29 -1.94 9.69
C ARG A 42 16.83 -1.85 9.82
N ASP A 43 17.47 -2.90 10.32
CA ASP A 43 18.93 -3.01 10.44
C ASP A 43 19.59 -3.73 9.25
N THR A 44 18.88 -3.81 8.13
CA THR A 44 19.29 -4.42 6.87
C THR A 44 19.09 -3.44 5.71
N GLY A 45 19.49 -3.82 4.50
CA GLY A 45 19.19 -3.05 3.28
C GLY A 45 17.81 -3.34 2.68
N TRP A 46 16.95 -4.11 3.37
CA TRP A 46 15.61 -4.39 2.93
C TRP A 46 14.64 -3.24 3.24
N ALA A 47 13.84 -2.88 2.26
CA ALA A 47 12.61 -2.12 2.46
C ALA A 47 11.47 -3.08 2.82
N SER A 48 10.47 -2.58 3.52
CA SER A 48 9.32 -3.37 3.95
C SER A 48 8.00 -2.69 3.57
N TRP A 49 7.03 -3.49 3.16
CA TRP A 49 5.66 -3.02 3.01
C TRP A 49 5.12 -2.54 4.35
N ASN A 50 4.64 -1.29 4.38
CA ASN A 50 4.14 -0.65 5.60
C ASN A 50 2.63 -0.88 5.75
N ASP A 51 2.26 -2.02 6.33
CA ASP A 51 0.88 -2.39 6.61
C ASP A 51 0.21 -1.46 7.64
N GLY A 52 0.99 -0.95 8.59
CA GLY A 52 0.50 0.05 9.54
C GLY A 52 0.07 1.35 8.85
N TYR A 53 0.80 1.79 7.81
CA TYR A 53 0.42 2.90 6.96
C TYR A 53 -0.89 2.60 6.22
N ARG A 54 -0.97 1.44 5.57
CA ARG A 54 -2.15 0.97 4.85
C ARG A 54 -3.41 1.04 5.72
N ASP A 55 -3.34 0.46 6.90
CA ASP A 55 -4.51 0.33 7.78
C ASP A 55 -4.90 1.68 8.38
N PHE A 56 -3.92 2.48 8.79
CA PHE A 56 -4.17 3.83 9.30
C PHE A 56 -4.85 4.72 8.25
N MET A 57 -4.42 4.69 6.99
CA MET A 57 -5.01 5.52 5.93
C MET A 57 -6.47 5.19 5.67
N LYS A 58 -6.85 3.91 5.75
CA LYS A 58 -8.25 3.48 5.63
C LYS A 58 -9.15 4.14 6.68
N ASP A 59 -8.67 4.19 7.93
CA ASP A 59 -9.41 4.80 9.04
C ASP A 59 -9.38 6.34 8.96
N TYR A 60 -8.23 6.90 8.66
CA TYR A 60 -8.04 8.35 8.62
C TYR A 60 -8.94 9.04 7.59
N VAL A 61 -9.02 8.53 6.36
CA VAL A 61 -9.88 9.13 5.32
C VAL A 61 -11.38 8.98 5.61
N ARG A 62 -11.73 8.10 6.54
CA ARG A 62 -13.09 7.94 7.07
C ARG A 62 -13.39 8.87 8.25
N GLY A 63 -12.40 9.63 8.72
CA GLY A 63 -12.53 10.54 9.85
C GLY A 63 -12.20 9.92 11.23
N ASN A 64 -11.62 8.72 11.26
CA ASN A 64 -11.33 7.98 12.49
C ASN A 64 -9.85 7.98 12.88
N GLY A 65 -9.04 8.85 12.30
CA GLY A 65 -7.61 8.93 12.58
C GLY A 65 -7.25 10.04 13.57
N ASP A 66 -6.03 9.94 14.15
CA ASP A 66 -5.47 11.02 14.94
C ASP A 66 -4.26 11.68 14.27
N GLY A 67 -4.05 12.96 14.58
CA GLY A 67 -3.01 13.79 13.95
C GLY A 67 -1.59 13.33 14.30
N ARG A 68 -1.33 12.75 15.48
CA ARG A 68 0.01 12.30 15.89
C ARG A 68 0.43 11.07 15.09
N ARG A 69 -0.49 10.13 14.89
CA ARG A 69 -0.24 8.97 14.03
C ARG A 69 -0.07 9.38 12.57
N MET A 70 -0.84 10.38 12.10
CA MET A 70 -0.65 10.93 10.77
C MET A 70 0.74 11.54 10.61
N GLU A 71 1.19 12.35 11.57
CA GLU A 71 2.55 12.91 11.55
C GLU A 71 3.60 11.82 11.49
N TYR A 72 3.47 10.75 12.29
CA TYR A 72 4.38 9.62 12.28
C TYR A 72 4.50 8.98 10.89
N PHE A 73 3.38 8.73 10.23
CA PHE A 73 3.36 8.13 8.89
C PHE A 73 3.86 9.08 7.81
N LEU A 74 3.49 10.36 7.84
CA LEU A 74 4.00 11.37 6.91
C LEU A 74 5.52 11.52 6.99
N ARG A 75 6.10 11.34 8.18
CA ARG A 75 7.55 11.39 8.43
C ARG A 75 8.27 10.11 8.04
N GLY A 76 7.63 9.14 7.41
CA GLY A 76 8.24 7.90 6.94
C GLY A 76 8.37 6.81 8.00
N SER A 77 7.45 6.78 8.97
CA SER A 77 7.39 5.75 10.03
C SER A 77 8.73 5.57 10.77
N PRO A 78 9.34 6.65 11.28
CA PRO A 78 10.65 6.59 11.92
C PRO A 78 10.61 5.77 13.21
N TRP A 79 11.81 5.51 13.79
CA TRP A 79 12.09 4.82 15.05
C TRP A 79 11.77 3.32 15.08
N TYR A 80 10.53 2.93 14.81
CA TYR A 80 10.13 1.52 14.88
C TYR A 80 10.26 0.80 13.54
N PHE A 81 9.74 1.41 12.46
CA PHE A 81 9.60 0.74 11.18
C PHE A 81 10.81 0.96 10.25
N ALA A 82 11.29 2.19 10.12
CA ALA A 82 12.33 2.55 9.18
C ALA A 82 13.44 3.37 9.84
N LYS A 83 14.71 3.17 9.40
CA LYS A 83 15.86 4.01 9.73
C LYS A 83 16.08 5.13 8.71
N TRP A 84 15.72 4.89 7.46
CA TRP A 84 15.80 5.86 6.38
C TRP A 84 14.59 5.73 5.44
N PRO A 85 14.29 6.78 4.68
CA PRO A 85 13.04 6.86 3.90
C PRO A 85 12.76 5.67 3.00
N ALA A 86 13.77 5.18 2.26
CA ALA A 86 13.58 4.10 1.30
C ALA A 86 13.21 2.74 1.92
N GLN A 87 13.29 2.60 3.24
CA GLN A 87 12.86 1.37 3.91
C GLN A 87 11.34 1.27 4.08
N SER A 88 10.61 2.39 4.05
CA SER A 88 9.15 2.36 4.15
C SER A 88 8.51 2.35 2.77
N ILE A 89 7.92 1.23 2.39
CA ILE A 89 7.05 1.14 1.20
C ILE A 89 5.64 1.48 1.65
N ASN A 90 5.24 2.73 1.41
CA ASN A 90 3.93 3.23 1.77
C ASN A 90 2.90 2.80 0.72
N TYR A 91 1.82 2.18 1.14
CA TYR A 91 0.77 1.72 0.23
C TYR A 91 -0.59 1.68 0.93
N THR A 92 -1.65 1.57 0.18
CA THR A 92 -3.02 1.49 0.69
C THR A 92 -3.82 0.33 0.09
N GLU A 93 -3.31 -0.26 -0.98
CA GLU A 93 -3.89 -1.42 -1.67
C GLU A 93 -2.75 -2.31 -2.19
N SER A 94 -2.96 -3.62 -2.16
CA SER A 94 -2.07 -4.63 -2.76
C SER A 94 -2.88 -5.69 -3.49
N HIS A 95 -2.25 -6.83 -3.84
CA HIS A 95 -2.93 -7.99 -4.42
C HIS A 95 -3.85 -8.71 -3.42
N ASP A 96 -3.54 -8.62 -2.12
CA ASP A 96 -4.35 -9.19 -1.04
C ASP A 96 -5.53 -8.30 -0.67
N ASP A 97 -6.46 -8.86 0.10
CA ASP A 97 -7.64 -8.20 0.63
C ASP A 97 -8.55 -7.57 -0.45
N ARG A 98 -9.28 -6.54 -0.07
CA ARG A 98 -10.13 -5.73 -0.95
C ARG A 98 -9.31 -4.63 -1.60
N THR A 99 -9.79 -4.12 -2.73
CA THR A 99 -9.25 -2.88 -3.30
C THR A 99 -9.51 -1.68 -2.38
N TRP A 100 -8.73 -0.62 -2.58
CA TRP A 100 -8.90 0.62 -1.82
C TRP A 100 -10.35 1.12 -1.84
N ILE A 101 -10.92 1.23 -3.04
CA ILE A 101 -12.29 1.77 -3.18
C ILE A 101 -13.34 0.87 -2.54
N ASP A 102 -13.14 -0.45 -2.53
CA ASP A 102 -14.05 -1.39 -1.87
C ASP A 102 -13.95 -1.27 -0.33
N VAL A 103 -12.76 -0.96 0.20
CA VAL A 103 -12.56 -0.80 1.64
C VAL A 103 -13.18 0.50 2.16
N ILE A 104 -13.02 1.61 1.41
CA ILE A 104 -13.44 2.94 1.90
C ILE A 104 -14.84 3.33 1.47
N ALA A 105 -15.51 2.50 0.67
CA ALA A 105 -16.87 2.77 0.21
C ALA A 105 -17.83 3.02 1.38
N GLU A 106 -18.71 3.99 1.23
CA GLU A 106 -19.76 4.29 2.22
C GLU A 106 -20.85 3.23 2.29
N ARG A 107 -20.92 2.37 1.27
CA ARG A 107 -21.89 1.28 1.21
C ARG A 107 -21.60 0.22 2.27
N GLU A 108 -22.63 -0.25 2.96
CA GLU A 108 -22.53 -1.27 4.00
C GLU A 108 -22.00 -2.62 3.49
N ASP A 109 -22.25 -2.95 2.21
CA ASP A 109 -21.75 -4.16 1.57
C ASP A 109 -20.24 -4.09 1.20
N GLY A 110 -19.61 -2.95 1.43
CA GLY A 110 -18.19 -2.74 1.11
C GLY A 110 -17.89 -2.88 -0.38
N ASN A 111 -18.86 -2.59 -1.26
CA ASN A 111 -18.72 -2.67 -2.70
C ASN A 111 -18.51 -1.28 -3.29
N GLY A 112 -17.28 -0.97 -3.66
CA GLY A 112 -16.88 0.31 -4.28
C GLY A 112 -17.06 0.36 -5.80
N HIS A 113 -17.72 -0.61 -6.43
CA HIS A 113 -17.86 -0.64 -7.89
C HIS A 113 -18.57 0.61 -8.45
N VAL A 114 -19.53 1.15 -7.70
CA VAL A 114 -20.19 2.43 -8.00
C VAL A 114 -19.91 3.41 -6.87
N PRO A 115 -18.73 4.06 -6.86
CA PRO A 115 -18.32 4.94 -5.79
C PRO A 115 -19.11 6.24 -5.80
N THR A 116 -19.40 6.76 -4.61
CA THR A 116 -19.99 8.08 -4.42
C THR A 116 -18.99 9.19 -4.74
N ALA A 117 -19.46 10.42 -4.81
CA ALA A 117 -18.56 11.60 -4.90
C ALA A 117 -17.70 11.73 -3.63
N HIS A 118 -18.19 11.28 -2.47
CA HIS A 118 -17.46 11.30 -1.21
C HIS A 118 -16.34 10.24 -1.21
N ASP A 119 -16.60 9.01 -1.67
CA ASP A 119 -15.58 7.97 -1.84
C ASP A 119 -14.44 8.45 -2.75
N ARG A 120 -14.75 9.14 -3.83
CA ARG A 120 -13.75 9.72 -4.73
C ARG A 120 -12.91 10.80 -4.05
N ARG A 121 -13.53 11.70 -3.27
CA ARG A 121 -12.77 12.72 -2.49
C ARG A 121 -11.85 12.08 -1.46
N ARG A 122 -12.30 11.02 -0.78
CA ARG A 122 -11.44 10.22 0.13
C ARG A 122 -10.26 9.60 -0.61
N THR A 123 -10.48 9.13 -1.84
CA THR A 123 -9.39 8.59 -2.68
C THR A 123 -8.40 9.68 -3.08
N HIS A 124 -8.86 10.87 -3.44
CA HIS A 124 -7.97 12.01 -3.73
C HIS A 124 -7.17 12.43 -2.49
N LEU A 125 -7.80 12.49 -1.32
CA LEU A 125 -7.09 12.76 -0.06
C LEU A 125 -6.01 11.71 0.21
N MET A 126 -6.34 10.42 0.04
CA MET A 126 -5.38 9.34 0.20
C MET A 126 -4.20 9.47 -0.76
N ALA A 127 -4.44 9.75 -2.03
CA ALA A 127 -3.37 9.93 -3.03
C ALA A 127 -2.44 11.08 -2.64
N ALA A 128 -2.97 12.24 -2.27
CA ALA A 128 -2.18 13.36 -1.79
C ALA A 128 -1.31 12.97 -0.58
N LEU A 129 -1.89 12.32 0.43
CA LEU A 129 -1.16 11.87 1.61
C LEU A 129 -0.09 10.83 1.27
N LEU A 130 -0.40 9.88 0.38
CA LEU A 130 0.54 8.85 -0.04
C LEU A 130 1.79 9.44 -0.71
N PHE A 131 1.59 10.36 -1.67
CA PHE A 131 2.69 10.97 -2.41
C PHE A 131 3.45 12.05 -1.62
N MET A 132 2.83 12.68 -0.62
CA MET A 132 3.49 13.61 0.30
C MET A 132 4.25 12.89 1.44
N SER A 133 3.95 11.63 1.71
CA SER A 133 4.60 10.90 2.80
C SER A 133 6.05 10.57 2.45
N VAL A 134 6.95 10.77 3.41
CA VAL A 134 8.33 10.33 3.28
C VAL A 134 8.37 8.80 3.19
N GLY A 135 9.05 8.28 2.18
CA GLY A 135 9.11 6.85 1.88
C GLY A 135 8.98 6.58 0.38
N VAL A 136 8.75 5.34 0.02
CA VAL A 136 8.52 4.92 -1.37
C VAL A 136 7.01 4.66 -1.56
N PRO A 137 6.30 5.47 -2.34
CA PRO A 137 4.90 5.21 -2.61
C PRO A 137 4.73 4.00 -3.53
N MET A 138 3.80 3.13 -3.19
CA MET A 138 3.39 1.99 -4.02
C MET A 138 1.89 2.06 -4.26
N ILE A 139 1.49 2.03 -5.52
CA ILE A 139 0.09 1.96 -5.94
C ILE A 139 -0.20 0.65 -6.65
N SER A 140 -1.39 0.11 -6.43
CA SER A 140 -1.86 -1.08 -7.15
C SER A 140 -2.36 -0.70 -8.54
N ALA A 141 -2.13 -1.56 -9.53
CA ALA A 141 -2.61 -1.32 -10.88
C ALA A 141 -4.13 -1.12 -10.91
N GLY A 142 -4.55 0.03 -11.43
CA GLY A 142 -5.96 0.44 -11.48
C GLY A 142 -6.50 1.17 -10.26
N GLN A 143 -5.73 1.33 -9.20
CA GLN A 143 -6.12 2.11 -8.03
C GLN A 143 -6.42 3.57 -8.40
N ASP A 144 -5.66 4.13 -9.32
CA ASP A 144 -5.78 5.47 -9.87
C ASP A 144 -7.07 5.71 -10.68
N PHE A 145 -7.70 4.65 -11.17
CA PHE A 145 -9.02 4.70 -11.79
C PHE A 145 -10.09 3.89 -11.06
N LEU A 146 -9.91 3.75 -9.73
CA LEU A 146 -10.89 3.18 -8.80
C LEU A 146 -11.25 1.72 -9.12
N ARG A 147 -10.24 0.88 -9.43
CA ARG A 147 -10.43 -0.56 -9.59
C ARG A 147 -11.20 -1.12 -8.40
N SER A 148 -12.25 -1.91 -8.67
CA SER A 148 -13.05 -2.59 -7.66
C SER A 148 -13.10 -4.09 -7.96
N LYS A 149 -13.04 -4.89 -6.92
CA LYS A 149 -13.30 -6.34 -6.94
C LYS A 149 -14.69 -6.65 -6.38
N HIS A 150 -15.62 -5.71 -6.48
CA HIS A 150 -16.99 -5.81 -5.98
C HIS A 150 -17.09 -6.16 -4.48
N GLY A 151 -16.13 -5.68 -3.69
CA GLY A 151 -16.06 -5.94 -2.25
C GLY A 151 -15.46 -7.30 -1.88
N VAL A 152 -15.03 -8.10 -2.85
CA VAL A 152 -14.46 -9.43 -2.59
C VAL A 152 -12.99 -9.31 -2.18
N ALA A 153 -12.64 -9.92 -1.05
CA ALA A 153 -11.26 -10.04 -0.57
C ALA A 153 -10.58 -11.29 -1.15
N ASN A 154 -9.24 -11.28 -1.17
CA ASN A 154 -8.41 -12.46 -1.45
C ASN A 154 -8.80 -13.21 -2.74
N THR A 155 -8.77 -12.50 -3.85
CA THR A 155 -9.25 -12.96 -5.15
C THR A 155 -8.22 -13.74 -5.98
N TYR A 156 -7.20 -14.33 -5.36
CA TYR A 156 -6.09 -15.00 -6.05
C TYR A 156 -6.52 -16.14 -7.00
N GLN A 157 -7.71 -16.72 -6.78
CA GLN A 157 -8.31 -17.73 -7.67
C GLN A 157 -9.43 -17.19 -8.57
N ARG A 158 -9.59 -15.87 -8.64
CA ARG A 158 -10.70 -15.21 -9.34
C ARG A 158 -10.16 -14.24 -10.41
N ALA A 159 -9.66 -14.81 -11.52
CA ALA A 159 -9.13 -14.03 -12.64
C ALA A 159 -10.16 -13.04 -13.21
N ASP A 160 -11.44 -13.39 -13.18
CA ASP A 160 -12.56 -12.53 -13.57
C ASP A 160 -12.63 -11.22 -12.77
N LEU A 161 -12.35 -11.28 -11.46
CA LEU A 161 -12.34 -10.11 -10.57
C LEU A 161 -11.00 -9.37 -10.59
N ASN A 162 -9.92 -10.05 -10.98
CA ASN A 162 -8.59 -9.47 -11.03
C ASN A 162 -8.29 -8.72 -12.34
N ALA A 163 -9.07 -8.96 -13.38
CA ALA A 163 -8.94 -8.25 -14.65
C ALA A 163 -9.12 -6.73 -14.47
N LEU A 164 -8.28 -5.94 -15.17
CA LEU A 164 -8.40 -4.49 -15.17
C LEU A 164 -9.51 -4.05 -16.14
N ASP A 165 -10.55 -3.41 -15.61
CA ASP A 165 -11.61 -2.83 -16.44
C ASP A 165 -11.24 -1.41 -16.88
N TYR A 166 -10.61 -1.28 -18.04
CA TYR A 166 -10.22 0.02 -18.60
C TYR A 166 -11.39 0.93 -19.00
N ARG A 167 -12.64 0.46 -18.95
CA ARG A 167 -13.82 1.34 -19.07
C ARG A 167 -13.90 2.27 -17.87
N ARG A 168 -13.41 1.83 -16.71
CA ARG A 168 -13.32 2.64 -15.49
C ARG A 168 -12.33 3.81 -15.65
N LEU A 169 -11.23 3.61 -16.37
CA LEU A 169 -10.29 4.70 -16.69
C LEU A 169 -11.01 5.88 -17.39
N ARG A 170 -11.88 5.56 -18.38
CA ARG A 170 -12.69 6.61 -19.03
C ARG A 170 -13.73 7.22 -18.09
N ARG A 171 -14.39 6.38 -17.29
CA ARG A 171 -15.44 6.82 -16.34
C ARG A 171 -14.90 7.71 -15.24
N PHE A 172 -13.68 7.44 -14.77
CA PHE A 172 -13.03 8.13 -13.65
C PHE A 172 -11.74 8.85 -14.08
N ALA A 173 -11.73 9.37 -15.31
CA ALA A 173 -10.57 10.03 -15.89
C ALA A 173 -10.03 11.18 -15.04
N SER A 174 -10.90 11.91 -14.32
CA SER A 174 -10.49 12.98 -13.41
C SER A 174 -9.72 12.47 -12.19
N THR A 175 -10.04 11.27 -11.70
CA THR A 175 -9.28 10.65 -10.60
C THR A 175 -7.92 10.16 -11.10
N HIS A 176 -7.88 9.54 -12.28
CA HIS A 176 -6.62 9.15 -12.91
C HIS A 176 -5.71 10.37 -13.16
N ALA A 177 -6.24 11.46 -13.72
CA ALA A 177 -5.50 12.70 -13.93
C ALA A 177 -4.95 13.27 -12.60
N TYR A 178 -5.75 13.23 -11.53
CA TYR A 178 -5.31 13.66 -10.21
C TYR A 178 -4.11 12.87 -9.69
N PHE A 179 -4.09 11.55 -9.85
CA PHE A 179 -2.91 10.74 -9.51
C PHE A 179 -1.69 11.12 -10.37
N ALA A 180 -1.89 11.31 -11.68
CA ALA A 180 -0.81 11.68 -12.59
C ALA A 180 -0.18 13.05 -12.27
N GLU A 181 -0.94 13.97 -11.69
CA GLU A 181 -0.41 15.28 -11.24
C GLU A 181 0.52 15.16 -10.01
N TRP A 182 0.40 14.08 -9.23
CA TRP A 182 1.26 13.83 -8.07
C TRP A 182 2.54 13.07 -8.41
N ILE A 183 2.59 12.35 -9.52
CA ILE A 183 3.72 11.53 -9.98
C ILE A 183 4.65 12.34 -10.88
#